data_7b88f97264ee78d89db143c32a2148a2
#
_entry.id   7b88f97264ee78d89db143c32a2148a2
#
_cell.length_a   1.000
_cell.length_b   1.000
_cell.length_c   1.000
_cell.angle_alpha   90.00
_cell.angle_beta   90.00
_cell.angle_gamma   90.00
#
_symmetry.space_group_name_H-M   'P 1'
#
loop_
_entity.id
_entity.type
_entity.pdbx_description
1 polymer ?
#
loop_
_entity_poly.entity_id
_entity_poly.type
_entity_poly.pdbx_seq_one_letter_code
_entity_poly.pdbx_strand_id
1 'polypeptide(L)'
;LNDNTWQDLDIANNFTQISPNNGIPERNQQRTEVKICYDSKNIYFGVMMYDNAPDSILKELAKRDNNNANSDHFGIFIDPFNDGQMEYELMVSAAGIQTDAKITTSSYDNSWDAVWKSSVKINKKGWAIEFAIPFSQLRFPDNNKSWSINMGRGIRRYREDYSWNPINVEFGNFALQAGLLDGIKDIDSPIRLSFMPYASIYADMYDGQTTYPYNYGIDLKYGINESFTLDMTLIPDFGQVAADAMVLNLSPF
;
A
#
# COMPACT_ATOMS: atom_id res chain seq x y z
N LEU A 1 18.50 3.16 6.64
CA LEU A 1 18.49 2.72 8.06
C LEU A 1 19.79 3.05 8.82
N ASN A 2 20.57 4.00 8.33
CA ASN A 2 21.79 4.43 9.03
C ASN A 2 21.57 5.71 9.85
N ASP A 3 20.35 6.22 9.90
CA ASP A 3 19.95 7.39 10.64
C ASP A 3 19.80 7.05 12.14
N ASN A 4 20.13 8.00 13.02
CA ASN A 4 19.97 7.86 14.46
C ASN A 4 18.50 7.60 14.88
N THR A 5 17.54 8.01 14.07
CA THR A 5 16.10 7.76 14.27
C THR A 5 15.77 6.27 14.41
N TRP A 6 16.51 5.40 13.73
CA TRP A 6 16.31 3.95 13.76
C TRP A 6 17.08 3.23 14.88
N GLN A 7 17.92 3.96 15.62
CA GLN A 7 18.61 3.40 16.77
C GLN A 7 17.62 3.28 17.95
N ASP A 8 17.83 2.31 18.80
CA ASP A 8 17.04 2.08 20.03
C ASP A 8 15.53 1.79 19.85
N LEU A 9 15.07 1.52 18.63
CA LEU A 9 13.70 1.05 18.39
C LEU A 9 13.62 -0.48 18.45
N ASP A 10 12.50 -0.96 18.96
CA ASP A 10 12.18 -2.39 18.97
C ASP A 10 12.16 -2.94 17.54
N ILE A 11 12.54 -4.21 17.40
CA ILE A 11 12.61 -4.89 16.12
C ILE A 11 11.50 -5.94 16.04
N ALA A 12 10.58 -5.77 15.10
CA ALA A 12 9.68 -6.83 14.68
C ALA A 12 10.42 -7.77 13.73
N ASN A 13 10.48 -9.04 14.08
CA ASN A 13 11.20 -10.10 13.36
C ASN A 13 10.45 -11.44 13.49
N ASN A 14 11.11 -12.56 13.16
CA ASN A 14 10.56 -13.90 13.25
C ASN A 14 9.35 -14.12 12.33
N PHE A 15 9.51 -13.75 11.06
CA PHE A 15 8.48 -13.98 10.05
C PHE A 15 8.24 -15.47 9.84
N THR A 16 7.00 -15.82 9.56
CA THR A 16 6.55 -17.18 9.30
C THR A 16 6.02 -17.32 7.88
N GLN A 17 6.32 -18.41 7.23
CA GLN A 17 5.89 -18.69 5.87
C GLN A 17 4.36 -18.87 5.81
N ILE A 18 3.73 -18.18 4.85
CA ILE A 18 2.34 -18.38 4.48
C ILE A 18 2.24 -19.45 3.40
N SER A 19 3.06 -19.31 2.35
CA SER A 19 3.12 -20.24 1.21
C SER A 19 4.55 -20.52 0.79
N PRO A 20 4.87 -21.69 0.23
CA PRO A 20 3.99 -22.86 0.03
C PRO A 20 3.76 -23.71 1.29
N ASN A 21 4.56 -23.53 2.35
CA ASN A 21 4.51 -24.37 3.56
C ASN A 21 4.12 -23.51 4.76
N ASN A 22 2.83 -23.45 5.06
CA ASN A 22 2.30 -22.60 6.13
C ASN A 22 2.91 -22.93 7.51
N GLY A 23 3.27 -21.88 8.26
CA GLY A 23 3.75 -21.98 9.64
C GLY A 23 5.24 -22.28 9.81
N ILE A 24 6.01 -22.41 8.74
CA ILE A 24 7.46 -22.62 8.84
C ILE A 24 8.17 -21.28 9.10
N PRO A 25 9.08 -21.20 10.09
CA PRO A 25 9.88 -20.00 10.32
C PRO A 25 10.72 -19.58 9.11
N GLU A 26 10.93 -18.28 8.95
CA GLU A 26 11.86 -17.76 7.93
C GLU A 26 13.28 -18.29 8.14
N ARG A 27 14.03 -18.39 7.04
CA ARG A 27 15.43 -18.82 7.11
C ARG A 27 16.30 -17.71 7.69
N ASN A 28 17.21 -18.03 8.60
CA ASN A 28 18.14 -17.05 9.19
C ASN A 28 18.87 -16.20 8.14
N GLN A 29 19.18 -16.77 6.99
CA GLN A 29 19.89 -16.11 5.89
C GLN A 29 19.00 -15.14 5.09
N GLN A 30 17.70 -15.28 5.21
CA GLN A 30 16.67 -14.43 4.60
C GLN A 30 15.77 -13.78 5.65
N ARG A 31 16.25 -13.59 6.86
CA ARG A 31 15.45 -12.97 7.92
C ARG A 31 15.04 -11.54 7.57
N THR A 32 13.95 -11.13 8.17
CA THR A 32 13.35 -9.81 8.01
C THR A 32 13.35 -9.08 9.34
N GLU A 33 13.77 -7.83 9.35
CA GLU A 33 13.78 -6.97 10.52
C GLU A 33 13.03 -5.68 10.18
N VAL A 34 12.04 -5.33 10.98
CA VAL A 34 11.25 -4.11 10.80
C VAL A 34 11.30 -3.26 12.05
N LYS A 35 11.50 -1.98 11.88
CA LYS A 35 11.41 -0.97 12.92
C LYS A 35 10.32 0.02 12.55
N ILE A 36 9.54 0.46 13.53
CA ILE A 36 8.39 1.34 13.35
C ILE A 36 8.57 2.56 14.24
N CYS A 37 8.35 3.74 13.69
CA CYS A 37 8.25 4.98 14.45
C CYS A 37 7.22 5.90 13.78
N TYR A 38 6.84 6.98 14.46
CA TYR A 38 5.91 7.95 13.91
C TYR A 38 6.20 9.36 14.43
N ASP A 39 5.68 10.34 13.73
CA ASP A 39 5.58 11.73 14.19
C ASP A 39 4.10 12.19 14.13
N SER A 40 3.83 13.46 14.27
CA SER A 40 2.46 13.99 14.20
C SER A 40 1.79 13.85 12.82
N LYS A 41 2.54 13.53 11.77
CA LYS A 41 2.06 13.53 10.38
C LYS A 41 2.14 12.19 9.69
N ASN A 42 3.15 11.39 10.02
CA ASN A 42 3.46 10.16 9.30
C ASN A 42 3.78 9.02 10.25
N ILE A 43 3.48 7.82 9.82
CA ILE A 43 4.08 6.59 10.35
C ILE A 43 5.18 6.13 9.39
N TYR A 44 6.29 5.67 9.96
CA TYR A 44 7.49 5.26 9.24
C TYR A 44 7.81 3.81 9.53
N PHE A 45 8.21 3.09 8.48
CA PHE A 45 8.71 1.73 8.59
C PHE A 45 10.10 1.66 7.98
N GLY A 46 11.06 1.18 8.76
CA GLY A 46 12.39 0.87 8.30
C GLY A 46 12.57 -0.65 8.24
N VAL A 47 12.73 -1.18 7.04
CA VAL A 47 12.74 -2.63 6.80
C VAL A 47 14.09 -3.06 6.26
N MET A 48 14.69 -4.08 6.87
CA MET A 48 15.87 -4.76 6.35
C MET A 48 15.53 -6.23 6.05
N MET A 49 15.59 -6.58 4.81
CA MET A 49 15.38 -7.95 4.32
C MET A 49 16.73 -8.54 3.95
N TYR A 50 17.25 -9.37 4.83
CA TYR A 50 18.52 -10.04 4.58
C TYR A 50 18.41 -11.05 3.45
N ASP A 51 19.49 -11.24 2.75
CA ASP A 51 19.60 -12.19 1.68
C ASP A 51 21.07 -12.59 1.48
N ASN A 52 21.33 -13.89 1.44
CA ASN A 52 22.67 -14.43 1.23
C ASN A 52 23.13 -14.42 -0.22
N ALA A 53 22.25 -14.06 -1.16
CA ALA A 53 22.53 -13.91 -2.57
C ALA A 53 21.85 -12.65 -3.15
N PRO A 54 22.28 -11.43 -2.73
CA PRO A 54 21.62 -10.19 -3.13
C PRO A 54 21.54 -9.95 -4.64
N ASP A 55 22.50 -10.47 -5.39
CA ASP A 55 22.53 -10.38 -6.85
C ASP A 55 21.41 -11.20 -7.53
N SER A 56 20.77 -12.10 -6.77
CA SER A 56 19.67 -12.94 -7.23
C SER A 56 18.29 -12.41 -6.81
N ILE A 57 18.21 -11.24 -6.21
CA ILE A 57 16.96 -10.56 -5.90
C ILE A 57 16.27 -10.18 -7.21
N LEU A 58 15.04 -10.66 -7.38
CA LEU A 58 14.25 -10.34 -8.56
C LEU A 58 13.68 -8.93 -8.43
N LYS A 59 13.83 -8.12 -9.48
CA LYS A 59 13.48 -6.70 -9.50
C LYS A 59 13.00 -6.25 -10.87
N GLU A 60 11.99 -6.92 -11.40
CA GLU A 60 11.35 -6.52 -12.64
C GLU A 60 10.69 -5.14 -12.48
N LEU A 61 10.93 -4.25 -13.46
CA LEU A 61 10.27 -2.95 -13.52
C LEU A 61 8.86 -3.11 -14.08
N ALA A 62 7.93 -2.45 -13.46
CA ALA A 62 6.52 -2.43 -13.85
C ALA A 62 5.92 -1.03 -13.63
N LYS A 63 4.69 -0.84 -14.06
CA LYS A 63 3.90 0.34 -13.69
C LYS A 63 3.49 0.23 -12.22
N ARG A 64 3.20 1.36 -11.57
CA ARG A 64 2.53 1.40 -10.27
C ARG A 64 1.30 0.49 -10.29
N ASP A 65 1.01 -0.15 -9.18
CA ASP A 65 -0.14 -1.04 -8.94
C ASP A 65 -0.14 -2.32 -9.80
N ASN A 66 1.02 -2.69 -10.35
CA ASN A 66 1.18 -3.97 -11.04
C ASN A 66 1.69 -5.05 -10.08
N ASN A 67 0.76 -5.81 -9.50
CA ASN A 67 1.04 -6.92 -8.58
C ASN A 67 1.61 -8.18 -9.27
N ASN A 68 1.64 -8.21 -10.61
CA ASN A 68 2.10 -9.37 -11.37
C ASN A 68 3.59 -9.30 -11.75
N ALA A 69 4.28 -8.23 -11.41
CA ALA A 69 5.71 -8.09 -11.69
C ALA A 69 6.51 -9.20 -11.00
N ASN A 70 7.48 -9.76 -11.72
CA ASN A 70 8.37 -10.78 -11.16
C ASN A 70 9.48 -10.11 -10.34
N SER A 71 9.10 -9.63 -9.17
CA SER A 71 9.97 -8.87 -8.26
C SER A 71 9.75 -9.32 -6.81
N ASP A 72 10.81 -9.39 -6.03
CA ASP A 72 10.69 -9.50 -4.58
C ASP A 72 9.94 -8.27 -4.08
N HIS A 73 9.15 -8.43 -3.02
CA HIS A 73 8.32 -7.35 -2.49
C HIS A 73 8.18 -7.41 -0.97
N PHE A 74 7.79 -6.29 -0.41
CA PHE A 74 7.41 -6.17 1.00
C PHE A 74 6.16 -5.31 1.10
N GLY A 75 5.18 -5.76 1.87
CA GLY A 75 3.91 -5.09 2.10
C GLY A 75 3.61 -4.87 3.57
N ILE A 76 2.90 -3.81 3.85
CA ILE A 76 2.36 -3.44 5.15
C ILE A 76 0.84 -3.45 5.01
N PHE A 77 0.17 -4.13 5.93
CA PHE A 77 -1.28 -4.25 6.01
C PHE A 77 -1.72 -3.59 7.32
N ILE A 78 -2.52 -2.55 7.25
CA ILE A 78 -2.93 -1.76 8.41
C ILE A 78 -4.45 -1.68 8.47
N ASP A 79 -5.04 -2.12 9.57
CA ASP A 79 -6.42 -1.87 9.93
C ASP A 79 -6.45 -0.94 11.16
N PRO A 80 -6.67 0.36 10.96
CA PRO A 80 -6.71 1.32 12.06
C PRO A 80 -7.93 1.22 12.95
N PHE A 81 -8.99 0.51 12.51
CA PHE A 81 -10.19 0.27 13.30
C PHE A 81 -10.07 -0.96 14.18
N ASN A 82 -9.13 -1.86 13.85
CA ASN A 82 -8.89 -3.11 14.55
C ASN A 82 -10.15 -3.99 14.65
N ASP A 83 -10.92 -4.03 13.57
CA ASP A 83 -12.18 -4.77 13.49
C ASP A 83 -12.16 -5.89 12.42
N GLY A 84 -11.08 -5.98 11.65
CA GLY A 84 -10.88 -6.99 10.60
C GLY A 84 -11.80 -6.82 9.40
N GLN A 85 -12.44 -5.66 9.22
CA GLN A 85 -13.37 -5.42 8.12
C GLN A 85 -12.67 -4.83 6.90
N MET A 86 -11.63 -3.99 7.12
CA MET A 86 -10.92 -3.31 6.05
C MET A 86 -9.48 -3.03 6.43
N GLU A 87 -8.56 -3.40 5.56
CA GLU A 87 -7.14 -3.11 5.68
C GLU A 87 -6.67 -2.22 4.54
N TYR A 88 -5.69 -1.37 4.83
CA TYR A 88 -4.88 -0.68 3.83
C TYR A 88 -3.64 -1.52 3.53
N GLU A 89 -3.44 -1.86 2.27
CA GLU A 89 -2.19 -2.44 1.78
C GLU A 89 -1.31 -1.35 1.19
N LEU A 90 -0.04 -1.33 1.60
CA LEU A 90 1.00 -0.49 1.01
C LEU A 90 2.23 -1.36 0.76
N MET A 91 2.51 -1.65 -0.49
CA MET A 91 3.55 -2.59 -0.90
C MET A 91 4.60 -1.92 -1.77
N VAL A 92 5.84 -2.37 -1.63
CA VAL A 92 6.98 -1.92 -2.45
C VAL A 92 7.75 -3.12 -2.97
N SER A 93 8.03 -3.14 -4.26
CA SER A 93 8.90 -4.14 -4.86
C SER A 93 10.38 -3.79 -4.70
N ALA A 94 11.26 -4.77 -4.88
CA ALA A 94 12.70 -4.56 -4.89
C ALA A 94 13.17 -3.64 -6.04
N ALA A 95 12.33 -3.42 -7.05
CA ALA A 95 12.52 -2.43 -8.11
C ALA A 95 12.04 -1.02 -7.70
N GLY A 96 11.45 -0.84 -6.51
CA GLY A 96 10.92 0.44 -6.04
C GLY A 96 9.52 0.77 -6.56
N ILE A 97 8.80 -0.20 -7.12
CA ILE A 97 7.43 -0.01 -7.58
C ILE A 97 6.50 -0.06 -6.37
N GLN A 98 5.68 0.97 -6.23
CA GLN A 98 4.64 1.05 -5.21
C GLN A 98 3.35 0.43 -5.70
N THR A 99 2.65 -0.21 -4.78
CA THR A 99 1.27 -0.69 -4.94
C THR A 99 0.50 -0.36 -3.67
N ASP A 100 -0.71 0.11 -3.83
CA ASP A 100 -1.61 0.36 -2.72
C ASP A 100 -3.03 -0.12 -3.04
N ALA A 101 -3.72 -0.60 -2.02
CA ALA A 101 -5.07 -1.10 -2.14
C ALA A 101 -5.84 -0.98 -0.82
N LYS A 102 -7.15 -1.07 -0.91
CA LYS A 102 -8.03 -1.37 0.22
C LYS A 102 -8.54 -2.80 0.10
N ILE A 103 -8.34 -3.56 1.15
CA ILE A 103 -8.76 -4.95 1.22
C ILE A 103 -9.92 -5.03 2.20
N THR A 104 -11.03 -5.61 1.78
CA THR A 104 -12.16 -5.95 2.64
C THR A 104 -12.37 -7.45 2.64
N THR A 105 -13.29 -7.95 3.46
CA THR A 105 -13.61 -9.38 3.48
C THR A 105 -14.14 -9.93 2.15
N SER A 106 -14.57 -9.05 1.23
CA SER A 106 -15.21 -9.43 -0.05
C SER A 106 -14.58 -8.81 -1.30
N SER A 107 -13.66 -7.85 -1.14
CA SER A 107 -13.08 -7.12 -2.29
C SER A 107 -11.63 -6.74 -2.07
N TYR A 108 -10.89 -6.70 -3.17
CA TYR A 108 -9.57 -6.09 -3.28
C TYR A 108 -9.69 -4.89 -4.22
N ASP A 109 -9.64 -3.68 -3.66
CA ASP A 109 -9.80 -2.42 -4.39
C ASP A 109 -8.44 -1.75 -4.59
N ASN A 110 -7.85 -1.94 -5.75
CA ASN A 110 -6.61 -1.32 -6.20
C ASN A 110 -6.83 0.01 -6.93
N SER A 111 -8.05 0.52 -6.97
CA SER A 111 -8.34 1.87 -7.47
C SER A 111 -8.09 2.94 -6.42
N TRP A 112 -7.88 2.53 -5.16
CA TRP A 112 -7.46 3.44 -4.12
C TRP A 112 -6.00 3.83 -4.32
N ASP A 113 -5.78 5.10 -4.58
CA ASP A 113 -4.45 5.66 -4.87
C ASP A 113 -4.04 6.59 -3.72
N ALA A 114 -3.07 6.16 -2.95
CA ALA A 114 -2.55 6.90 -1.81
C ALA A 114 -1.27 7.67 -2.17
N VAL A 115 -1.09 8.82 -1.54
CA VAL A 115 0.13 9.62 -1.69
C VAL A 115 1.05 9.37 -0.52
N TRP A 116 2.05 8.53 -0.72
CA TRP A 116 3.05 8.14 0.26
C TRP A 116 4.44 8.00 -0.37
N LYS A 117 5.46 7.89 0.45
CA LYS A 117 6.85 7.83 -0.02
C LYS A 117 7.50 6.51 0.40
N SER A 118 8.35 6.01 -0.49
CA SER A 118 9.23 4.89 -0.20
C SER A 118 10.61 5.10 -0.82
N SER A 119 11.61 4.46 -0.24
CA SER A 119 12.97 4.43 -0.77
C SER A 119 13.54 3.03 -0.64
N VAL A 120 14.05 2.48 -1.72
CA VAL A 120 14.60 1.12 -1.77
C VAL A 120 16.10 1.17 -2.02
N LYS A 121 16.85 0.33 -1.32
CA LYS A 121 18.28 0.16 -1.53
C LYS A 121 18.70 -1.30 -1.41
N ILE A 122 19.26 -1.84 -2.48
CA ILE A 122 19.90 -3.15 -2.47
C ILE A 122 21.37 -2.97 -2.07
N ASN A 123 21.86 -3.84 -1.18
CA ASN A 123 23.22 -3.84 -0.68
C ASN A 123 23.75 -5.28 -0.49
N LYS A 124 24.99 -5.41 -0.01
CA LYS A 124 25.64 -6.73 0.17
C LYS A 124 24.97 -7.65 1.20
N LYS A 125 24.07 -7.12 2.04
CA LYS A 125 23.35 -7.90 3.06
C LYS A 125 21.95 -8.32 2.62
N GLY A 126 21.44 -7.78 1.50
CA GLY A 126 20.08 -7.94 1.00
C GLY A 126 19.53 -6.61 0.49
N TRP A 127 18.30 -6.26 0.84
CA TRP A 127 17.70 -4.99 0.46
C TRP A 127 16.93 -4.36 1.61
N ALA A 128 16.84 -3.06 1.59
CA ALA A 128 16.19 -2.26 2.61
C ALA A 128 15.14 -1.35 2.00
N ILE A 129 14.09 -1.08 2.75
CA ILE A 129 13.06 -0.10 2.40
C ILE A 129 12.87 0.84 3.58
N GLU A 130 12.62 2.10 3.26
CA GLU A 130 12.02 3.08 4.16
C GLU A 130 10.68 3.51 3.60
N PHE A 131 9.63 3.43 4.43
CA PHE A 131 8.29 3.92 4.14
C PHE A 131 8.03 5.18 4.95
N ALA A 132 7.35 6.14 4.34
CA ALA A 132 6.75 7.29 5.03
C ALA A 132 5.29 7.40 4.58
N ILE A 133 4.39 7.02 5.45
CA ILE A 133 2.95 6.93 5.19
C ILE A 133 2.26 8.06 5.95
N PRO A 134 1.72 9.08 5.26
CA PRO A 134 0.99 10.14 5.94
C PRO A 134 -0.30 9.62 6.57
N PHE A 135 -0.58 10.01 7.80
CA PHE A 135 -1.85 9.69 8.46
C PHE A 135 -3.05 10.21 7.68
N SER A 136 -2.87 11.27 6.88
CA SER A 136 -3.91 11.80 5.99
C SER A 136 -4.40 10.81 4.93
N GLN A 137 -3.65 9.76 4.64
CA GLN A 137 -4.05 8.72 3.68
C GLN A 137 -4.87 7.61 4.35
N LEU A 138 -4.85 7.51 5.66
CA LEU A 138 -5.53 6.49 6.42
C LEU A 138 -6.80 7.06 7.09
N ARG A 139 -7.81 6.24 7.25
CA ARG A 139 -8.97 6.54 8.09
C ARG A 139 -8.82 5.80 9.41
N PHE A 140 -8.92 6.52 10.50
CA PHE A 140 -8.83 5.95 11.84
C PHE A 140 -9.74 6.72 12.80
N PRO A 141 -10.27 6.08 13.86
CA PRO A 141 -11.07 6.73 14.87
C PRO A 141 -10.19 7.53 15.83
N ASP A 142 -10.69 8.68 16.27
CA ASP A 142 -9.94 9.60 17.16
C ASP A 142 -9.56 8.96 18.51
N ASN A 143 -10.30 7.96 18.95
CA ASN A 143 -10.12 7.32 20.24
C ASN A 143 -9.47 5.94 20.19
N ASN A 144 -9.09 5.44 19.05
CA ASN A 144 -8.48 4.11 18.95
C ASN A 144 -7.00 4.18 19.30
N LYS A 145 -6.59 3.34 20.25
CA LYS A 145 -5.21 3.30 20.78
C LYS A 145 -4.39 2.16 20.18
N SER A 146 -5.04 1.22 19.52
CA SER A 146 -4.42 0.02 18.97
C SER A 146 -4.89 -0.20 17.54
N TRP A 147 -3.97 -0.34 16.62
CA TRP A 147 -4.24 -0.69 15.23
C TRP A 147 -3.89 -2.16 14.99
N SER A 148 -4.64 -2.85 14.18
CA SER A 148 -4.18 -4.14 13.65
C SER A 148 -3.16 -3.91 12.56
N ILE A 149 -2.08 -4.68 12.60
CA ILE A 149 -1.02 -4.61 11.59
C ILE A 149 -0.50 -5.99 11.27
N ASN A 150 -0.24 -6.25 10.00
CA ASN A 150 0.63 -7.32 9.57
C ASN A 150 1.61 -6.82 8.52
N MET A 151 2.67 -7.56 8.31
CA MET A 151 3.71 -7.23 7.35
C MET A 151 4.06 -8.50 6.58
N GLY A 152 4.20 -8.37 5.27
CA GLY A 152 4.45 -9.50 4.39
C GLY A 152 5.69 -9.32 3.54
N ARG A 153 6.45 -10.39 3.33
CA ARG A 153 7.58 -10.44 2.42
C ARG A 153 7.42 -11.53 1.39
N GLY A 154 7.57 -11.21 0.11
CA GLY A 154 7.64 -12.19 -0.97
C GLY A 154 9.07 -12.37 -1.47
N ILE A 155 9.56 -13.62 -1.54
CA ILE A 155 10.83 -14.01 -2.14
C ILE A 155 10.53 -14.77 -3.43
N ARG A 156 10.49 -14.06 -4.54
CA ARG A 156 9.99 -14.59 -5.82
C ARG A 156 10.80 -15.74 -6.37
N ARG A 157 12.12 -15.73 -6.23
CA ARG A 157 12.98 -16.83 -6.71
C ARG A 157 12.66 -18.18 -6.06
N TYR A 158 12.11 -18.16 -4.84
CA TYR A 158 11.69 -19.36 -4.12
C TYR A 158 10.18 -19.56 -4.17
N ARG A 159 9.41 -18.58 -4.66
CA ARG A 159 7.92 -18.54 -4.63
C ARG A 159 7.41 -18.70 -3.19
N GLU A 160 8.03 -17.98 -2.28
CA GLU A 160 7.72 -18.01 -0.85
C GLU A 160 7.18 -16.67 -0.40
N ASP A 161 6.11 -16.73 0.38
CA ASP A 161 5.51 -15.57 1.03
C ASP A 161 5.52 -15.78 2.54
N TYR A 162 5.85 -14.73 3.27
CA TYR A 162 6.03 -14.71 4.72
C TYR A 162 5.21 -13.59 5.34
N SER A 163 4.72 -13.79 6.56
CA SER A 163 4.09 -12.77 7.38
C SER A 163 4.78 -12.63 8.73
N TRP A 164 4.75 -11.41 9.27
CA TRP A 164 5.27 -11.13 10.61
C TRP A 164 4.42 -11.78 11.69
N ASN A 165 3.12 -11.47 11.75
CA ASN A 165 2.22 -12.24 12.60
C ASN A 165 1.82 -13.51 11.88
N PRO A 166 1.96 -14.69 12.50
CA PRO A 166 1.66 -15.95 11.85
C PRO A 166 0.22 -16.02 11.35
N ILE A 167 0.05 -16.43 10.10
CA ILE A 167 -1.25 -16.62 9.47
C ILE A 167 -1.53 -18.10 9.31
N ASN A 168 -2.66 -18.56 9.81
CA ASN A 168 -3.21 -19.87 9.47
C ASN A 168 -4.10 -19.73 8.23
N VAL A 169 -3.66 -20.26 7.09
CA VAL A 169 -4.37 -20.13 5.81
C VAL A 169 -5.73 -20.84 5.80
N GLU A 170 -5.97 -21.79 6.70
CA GLU A 170 -7.24 -22.50 6.82
C GLU A 170 -8.36 -21.61 7.40
N PHE A 171 -8.00 -20.56 8.15
CA PHE A 171 -8.99 -19.62 8.73
C PHE A 171 -9.55 -18.62 7.73
N GLY A 172 -8.88 -18.39 6.63
CA GLY A 172 -9.36 -17.60 5.50
C GLY A 172 -9.36 -16.07 5.68
N ASN A 173 -9.68 -15.51 6.82
CA ASN A 173 -9.65 -14.07 7.05
C ASN A 173 -8.30 -13.65 7.67
N PHE A 174 -7.43 -13.06 6.86
CA PHE A 174 -6.07 -12.69 7.28
C PHE A 174 -6.05 -11.45 8.17
N ALA A 175 -6.98 -10.51 7.97
CA ALA A 175 -7.09 -9.30 8.77
C ALA A 175 -7.32 -9.60 10.26
N LEU A 176 -8.16 -10.62 10.56
CA LEU A 176 -8.42 -11.05 11.94
C LEU A 176 -7.23 -11.77 12.60
N GLN A 177 -6.18 -12.07 11.84
CA GLN A 177 -4.98 -12.73 12.31
C GLN A 177 -3.79 -11.76 12.38
N ALA A 178 -4.04 -10.46 12.27
CA ALA A 178 -3.00 -9.44 12.39
C ALA A 178 -2.51 -9.28 13.83
N GLY A 179 -1.30 -8.78 13.99
CA GLY A 179 -0.76 -8.35 15.28
C GLY A 179 -1.28 -6.97 15.67
N LEU A 180 -0.91 -6.50 16.86
CA LEU A 180 -1.32 -5.19 17.35
C LEU A 180 -0.14 -4.21 17.30
N LEU A 181 -0.43 -3.00 16.86
CA LEU A 181 0.43 -1.84 16.94
C LEU A 181 -0.15 -0.88 17.97
N ASP A 182 0.45 -0.88 19.15
CA ASP A 182 0.05 -0.05 20.26
C ASP A 182 0.92 1.21 20.36
N GLY A 183 0.41 2.20 21.08
CA GLY A 183 1.19 3.35 21.50
C GLY A 183 1.17 4.53 20.55
N ILE A 184 0.39 4.49 19.46
CA ILE A 184 0.13 5.66 18.62
C ILE A 184 -0.73 6.64 19.44
N LYS A 185 -0.20 7.85 19.65
CA LYS A 185 -0.85 8.91 20.44
C LYS A 185 -0.62 10.26 19.80
N ASP A 186 -1.48 11.20 20.14
CA ASP A 186 -1.32 12.61 19.76
C ASP A 186 -1.22 12.80 18.22
N ILE A 187 -1.96 11.96 17.49
CA ILE A 187 -2.20 12.12 16.06
C ILE A 187 -3.64 12.60 15.88
N ASP A 188 -3.78 13.70 15.16
CA ASP A 188 -5.10 14.22 14.80
C ASP A 188 -5.63 13.49 13.56
N SER A 189 -6.92 13.16 13.59
CA SER A 189 -7.62 12.70 12.38
C SER A 189 -7.54 13.82 11.34
N PRO A 190 -6.86 13.64 10.22
CA PRO A 190 -6.59 14.73 9.30
C PRO A 190 -7.86 15.21 8.61
N ILE A 191 -7.92 16.51 8.34
CA ILE A 191 -8.93 17.06 7.44
C ILE A 191 -8.70 16.46 6.05
N ARG A 192 -9.63 15.66 5.60
CA ARG A 192 -9.58 14.98 4.30
C ARG A 192 -10.23 15.85 3.25
N LEU A 193 -9.46 16.78 2.71
CA LEU A 193 -9.90 17.67 1.67
C LEU A 193 -8.94 17.57 0.48
N SER A 194 -9.47 17.16 -0.66
CA SER A 194 -8.73 17.09 -1.91
C SER A 194 -9.41 17.98 -2.95
N PHE A 195 -8.61 18.79 -3.63
CA PHE A 195 -9.01 19.57 -4.79
C PHE A 195 -8.22 19.06 -6.00
N MET A 196 -8.89 18.62 -7.02
CA MET A 196 -8.30 18.15 -8.28
C MET A 196 -8.80 19.00 -9.44
N PRO A 197 -8.17 20.17 -9.68
CA PRO A 197 -8.50 20.97 -10.85
C PRO A 197 -8.03 20.25 -12.11
N TYR A 198 -8.81 20.30 -13.16
CA TYR A 198 -8.44 19.79 -14.47
C TYR A 198 -8.74 20.81 -15.57
N ALA A 199 -7.96 20.74 -16.64
CA ALA A 199 -8.19 21.44 -17.87
C ALA A 199 -7.81 20.56 -19.05
N SER A 200 -8.61 20.57 -20.09
CA SER A 200 -8.36 19.85 -21.34
C SER A 200 -8.56 20.76 -22.53
N ILE A 201 -7.77 20.55 -23.57
CA ILE A 201 -7.92 21.18 -24.88
C ILE A 201 -7.90 20.08 -25.93
N TYR A 202 -8.81 20.17 -26.86
CA TYR A 202 -8.92 19.22 -27.97
C TYR A 202 -8.63 19.94 -29.29
N ALA A 203 -8.15 19.21 -30.26
CA ALA A 203 -8.02 19.69 -31.62
C ALA A 203 -8.95 18.84 -32.52
N ASP A 204 -10.08 19.40 -32.87
CA ASP A 204 -11.05 18.75 -33.75
C ASP A 204 -10.80 19.18 -35.19
N MET A 205 -10.48 18.21 -36.05
CA MET A 205 -10.26 18.41 -37.49
C MET A 205 -11.40 17.80 -38.28
N TYR A 206 -12.21 18.64 -38.90
CA TYR A 206 -13.32 18.23 -39.71
C TYR A 206 -13.42 19.09 -40.98
N ASP A 207 -13.53 18.48 -42.15
CA ASP A 207 -13.69 19.12 -43.45
C ASP A 207 -12.67 20.25 -43.72
N GLY A 208 -11.41 20.02 -43.35
CA GLY A 208 -10.30 20.99 -43.51
C GLY A 208 -10.33 22.17 -42.56
N GLN A 209 -11.25 22.18 -41.62
CA GLN A 209 -11.28 23.16 -40.51
C GLN A 209 -10.76 22.52 -39.21
N THR A 210 -10.00 23.31 -38.44
CA THR A 210 -9.54 22.90 -37.13
C THR A 210 -10.14 23.82 -36.06
N THR A 211 -10.80 23.22 -35.08
CA THR A 211 -11.31 23.93 -33.90
C THR A 211 -10.60 23.43 -32.65
N TYR A 212 -10.55 24.27 -31.61
CA TYR A 212 -9.88 23.97 -30.36
C TYR A 212 -10.85 24.11 -29.18
N PRO A 213 -11.81 23.17 -29.01
CA PRO A 213 -12.65 23.18 -27.83
C PRO A 213 -11.81 22.94 -26.58
N TYR A 214 -12.17 23.61 -25.49
CA TYR A 214 -11.51 23.46 -24.19
C TYR A 214 -12.55 23.22 -23.09
N ASN A 215 -12.17 22.42 -22.12
CA ASN A 215 -12.92 22.20 -20.89
C ASN A 215 -12.05 22.47 -19.69
N TYR A 216 -12.67 22.84 -18.60
CA TYR A 216 -12.03 22.96 -17.29
C TYR A 216 -13.05 22.63 -16.21
N GLY A 217 -12.55 22.13 -15.10
CA GLY A 217 -13.40 21.81 -13.97
C GLY A 217 -12.57 21.52 -12.72
N ILE A 218 -13.24 21.11 -11.67
CA ILE A 218 -12.62 20.75 -10.42
C ILE A 218 -13.40 19.64 -9.74
N ASP A 219 -12.68 18.62 -9.27
CA ASP A 219 -13.20 17.63 -8.36
C ASP A 219 -12.82 17.99 -6.93
N LEU A 220 -13.79 17.94 -6.05
CA LEU A 220 -13.65 18.15 -4.62
C LEU A 220 -14.01 16.85 -3.90
N LYS A 221 -13.08 16.39 -3.07
CA LYS A 221 -13.34 15.29 -2.17
C LYS A 221 -13.15 15.74 -0.73
N TYR A 222 -14.21 15.65 0.07
CA TYR A 222 -14.21 16.08 1.46
C TYR A 222 -14.68 14.98 2.39
N GLY A 223 -13.81 14.54 3.28
CA GLY A 223 -14.17 13.61 4.36
C GLY A 223 -14.89 14.37 5.47
N ILE A 224 -16.21 14.18 5.58
CA ILE A 224 -17.05 14.84 6.59
C ILE A 224 -16.72 14.28 7.98
N ASN A 225 -16.61 12.95 8.06
CA ASN A 225 -16.20 12.21 9.26
C ASN A 225 -15.60 10.85 8.85
N GLU A 226 -15.34 9.98 9.81
CA GLU A 226 -14.72 8.66 9.59
C GLU A 226 -15.49 7.78 8.59
N SER A 227 -16.83 7.94 8.55
CA SER A 227 -17.74 7.11 7.76
C SER A 227 -18.22 7.76 6.46
N PHE A 228 -18.23 9.11 6.39
CA PHE A 228 -18.82 9.83 5.27
C PHE A 228 -17.79 10.66 4.51
N THR A 229 -17.83 10.54 3.20
CA THR A 229 -17.06 11.36 2.26
C THR A 229 -18.02 11.99 1.26
N LEU A 230 -17.88 13.29 1.05
CA LEU A 230 -18.55 14.02 -0.02
C LEU A 230 -17.61 14.07 -1.22
N ASP A 231 -18.06 13.51 -2.34
CA ASP A 231 -17.44 13.68 -3.65
C ASP A 231 -18.30 14.62 -4.50
N MET A 232 -17.70 15.66 -5.04
CA MET A 232 -18.39 16.66 -5.83
C MET A 232 -17.53 17.03 -7.05
N THR A 233 -18.12 16.95 -8.23
CA THR A 233 -17.51 17.41 -9.49
C THR A 233 -18.22 18.67 -9.95
N LEU A 234 -17.46 19.73 -10.16
CA LEU A 234 -17.93 20.98 -10.78
C LEU A 234 -17.46 21.01 -12.23
N ILE A 235 -18.42 21.10 -13.15
CA ILE A 235 -18.20 21.08 -14.60
C ILE A 235 -17.53 19.76 -15.04
N PRO A 236 -18.27 18.64 -15.05
CA PRO A 236 -17.72 17.34 -15.44
C PRO A 236 -17.26 17.34 -16.90
N ASP A 237 -16.09 16.78 -17.16
CA ASP A 237 -15.60 16.52 -18.52
C ASP A 237 -16.00 15.10 -18.96
N PHE A 238 -17.00 15.00 -19.83
CA PHE A 238 -17.44 13.73 -20.41
C PHE A 238 -16.55 13.25 -21.56
N GLY A 239 -15.53 14.01 -21.95
CA GLY A 239 -14.58 13.63 -23.00
C GLY A 239 -13.53 12.62 -22.55
N GLN A 240 -13.34 12.47 -21.24
CA GLN A 240 -12.44 11.47 -20.64
C GLN A 240 -13.25 10.42 -19.89
N VAL A 241 -13.83 9.48 -20.61
CA VAL A 241 -14.36 8.28 -19.98
C VAL A 241 -13.18 7.37 -19.68
N ALA A 242 -12.71 7.35 -18.43
CA ALA A 242 -11.84 6.28 -17.99
C ALA A 242 -12.60 4.96 -18.16
N ALA A 243 -12.03 4.04 -18.92
CA ALA A 243 -12.61 2.71 -19.05
C ALA A 243 -12.68 2.08 -17.66
N ASP A 244 -13.85 1.59 -17.29
CA ASP A 244 -14.06 0.89 -16.02
C ASP A 244 -13.08 -0.28 -15.95
N ALA A 245 -12.30 -0.36 -14.89
CA ALA A 245 -11.32 -1.42 -14.69
C ALA A 245 -11.97 -2.79 -14.43
N MET A 246 -13.29 -2.82 -14.22
CA MET A 246 -14.05 -4.07 -14.08
C MET A 246 -14.24 -4.76 -15.44
N VAL A 247 -13.42 -5.75 -15.69
CA VAL A 247 -13.69 -6.74 -16.74
C VAL A 247 -14.78 -7.68 -16.24
N LEU A 248 -16.01 -7.46 -16.69
CA LEU A 248 -17.07 -8.44 -16.52
C LEU A 248 -16.68 -9.70 -17.31
N ASN A 249 -16.27 -10.74 -16.61
CA ASN A 249 -16.04 -12.04 -17.22
C ASN A 249 -17.40 -12.66 -17.60
N LEU A 250 -17.81 -12.47 -18.83
CA LEU A 250 -19.04 -13.04 -19.40
C LEU A 250 -18.84 -14.51 -19.83
N SER A 251 -17.81 -15.19 -19.36
CA SER A 251 -17.63 -16.62 -19.62
C SER A 251 -18.74 -17.40 -18.89
N PRO A 252 -19.60 -18.13 -19.61
CA PRO A 252 -20.69 -18.90 -18.98
C PRO A 252 -20.23 -20.24 -18.38
N PHE A 253 -18.88 -20.46 -18.24
CA PHE A 253 -18.30 -21.67 -17.66
C PHE A 253 -17.07 -21.35 -16.83
#